data_352eb1615c327fb682bb7735ee950f49
#
_entry.id   352eb1615c327fb682bb7735ee950f49
#
_cell.length_a   1.000
_cell.length_b   1.000
_cell.length_c   1.000
_cell.angle_alpha   90.00
_cell.angle_beta   90.00
_cell.angle_gamma   90.00
#
_symmetry.space_group_name_H-M   'P 1'
#
loop_
_entity.id
_entity.type
_entity.pdbx_description
1 polymer ?
#
loop_
_entity_poly.entity_id
_entity_poly.type
_entity_poly.pdbx_seq_one_letter_code
_entity_poly.pdbx_strand_id
1 'polypeptide(L)'
;MSSIQNGSKTIQQLFDLTDTVSLVTGACGHLGKALAQGLAEAGSSVVVSSREEDKAVQFAQQLPRPVQQTHLGIQLDQLDETSRQAGVQRVQAEYGRIDTLINNGHFPLSADLNSVTEEEFKVQLSNASAYFFLAKAICDLAVAQQRQASIIMLGSMYGSVGSYPDAYEGVSPASPVAYHTLKGGILQMTRH
;
A
#
# COMPACT_ATOMS: atom_id res chain seq x y z
N MET A 1 -13.79 35.66 24.60
CA MET A 1 -14.14 35.37 23.18
C MET A 1 -12.83 35.26 22.43
N SER A 2 -12.31 34.05 22.25
CA SER A 2 -11.09 33.81 21.46
C SER A 2 -11.51 33.68 20.02
N SER A 3 -11.09 34.62 19.17
CA SER A 3 -11.23 34.58 17.73
C SER A 3 -10.46 33.37 17.17
N ILE A 4 -11.18 32.36 16.69
CA ILE A 4 -10.63 31.31 15.87
C ILE A 4 -10.22 32.00 14.55
N GLN A 5 -8.94 32.29 14.40
CA GLN A 5 -8.38 32.64 13.09
C GLN A 5 -8.39 31.36 12.24
N ASN A 6 -9.45 31.16 11.46
CA ASN A 6 -9.50 30.21 10.36
C ASN A 6 -8.62 30.75 9.21
N GLY A 7 -7.29 30.69 9.38
CA GLY A 7 -6.37 30.89 8.28
C GLY A 7 -6.57 29.75 7.27
N SER A 8 -7.06 30.06 6.07
CA SER A 8 -7.15 29.10 4.99
C SER A 8 -5.75 28.57 4.67
N LYS A 9 -5.55 27.23 4.76
CA LYS A 9 -4.29 26.60 4.38
C LYS A 9 -4.06 26.78 2.87
N THR A 10 -2.83 27.03 2.47
CA THR A 10 -2.43 26.98 1.07
C THR A 10 -2.48 25.54 0.54
N ILE A 11 -2.48 25.37 -0.78
CA ILE A 11 -2.39 24.03 -1.40
C ILE A 11 -1.17 23.27 -0.89
N GLN A 12 -0.01 23.91 -0.81
CA GLN A 12 1.21 23.30 -0.30
C GLN A 12 1.03 22.80 1.14
N GLN A 13 0.40 23.60 2.01
CA GLN A 13 0.13 23.20 3.40
C GLN A 13 -0.91 22.08 3.54
N LEU A 14 -1.80 21.93 2.56
CA LEU A 14 -2.79 20.84 2.57
C LEU A 14 -2.16 19.48 2.18
N PHE A 15 -1.12 19.49 1.35
CA PHE A 15 -0.41 18.30 0.90
C PHE A 15 0.95 18.11 1.57
N ASP A 16 1.28 18.91 2.58
CA ASP A 16 2.52 18.79 3.33
C ASP A 16 2.49 17.53 4.22
N LEU A 17 3.42 16.62 3.96
CA LEU A 17 3.64 15.39 4.71
C LEU A 17 4.98 15.41 5.47
N THR A 18 5.57 16.59 5.69
CA THR A 18 6.78 16.75 6.50
C THR A 18 6.58 16.10 7.88
N ASP A 19 7.62 15.47 8.41
CA ASP A 19 7.61 14.74 9.68
C ASP A 19 6.65 13.54 9.75
N THR A 20 6.20 13.01 8.61
CA THR A 20 5.41 11.78 8.54
C THR A 20 6.24 10.61 7.99
N VAL A 21 5.82 9.39 8.29
CA VAL A 21 6.40 8.13 7.79
C VAL A 21 5.35 7.35 7.02
N SER A 22 5.63 7.06 5.76
CA SER A 22 4.73 6.34 4.85
C SER A 22 5.31 5.01 4.42
N LEU A 23 4.64 3.90 4.75
CA LEU A 23 4.99 2.55 4.28
C LEU A 23 4.20 2.23 3.01
N VAL A 24 4.90 1.89 1.92
CA VAL A 24 4.31 1.51 0.63
C VAL A 24 4.65 0.05 0.32
N THR A 25 3.64 -0.83 0.28
CA THR A 25 3.86 -2.22 -0.12
C THR A 25 3.93 -2.35 -1.64
N GLY A 26 4.82 -3.23 -2.14
CA GLY A 26 5.04 -3.37 -3.57
C GLY A 26 5.53 -2.07 -4.24
N ALA A 27 6.29 -1.27 -3.51
CA ALA A 27 6.74 0.06 -3.92
C ALA A 27 7.64 0.05 -5.17
N CYS A 28 8.29 -1.07 -5.48
CA CYS A 28 9.13 -1.21 -6.69
C CYS A 28 8.31 -1.53 -7.95
N GLY A 29 7.00 -1.78 -7.84
CA GLY A 29 6.09 -1.97 -8.97
C GLY A 29 5.69 -0.65 -9.65
N HIS A 30 4.95 -0.76 -10.77
CA HIS A 30 4.58 0.40 -11.59
C HIS A 30 3.83 1.49 -10.79
N LEU A 31 2.70 1.14 -10.16
CA LEU A 31 1.93 2.09 -9.34
C LEU A 31 2.69 2.45 -8.04
N GLY A 32 3.35 1.46 -7.43
CA GLY A 32 4.08 1.65 -6.18
C GLY A 32 5.17 2.71 -6.29
N LYS A 33 5.89 2.77 -7.40
CA LYS A 33 6.90 3.80 -7.66
C LYS A 33 6.31 5.19 -7.69
N ALA A 34 5.21 5.39 -8.40
CA ALA A 34 4.54 6.69 -8.49
C ALA A 34 3.99 7.15 -7.12
N LEU A 35 3.41 6.22 -6.35
CA LEU A 35 2.90 6.48 -5.00
C LEU A 35 4.04 6.87 -4.05
N ALA A 36 5.12 6.10 -4.04
CA ALA A 36 6.28 6.38 -3.20
C ALA A 36 6.94 7.72 -3.55
N GLN A 37 7.07 8.03 -4.85
CA GLN A 37 7.62 9.30 -5.32
C GLN A 37 6.74 10.48 -4.88
N GLY A 38 5.42 10.41 -5.09
CA GLY A 38 4.51 11.50 -4.70
C GLY A 38 4.52 11.77 -3.19
N LEU A 39 4.59 10.71 -2.35
CA LEU A 39 4.73 10.86 -0.90
C LEU A 39 6.07 11.51 -0.52
N ALA A 40 7.16 11.12 -1.18
CA ALA A 40 8.48 11.70 -0.94
C ALA A 40 8.53 13.17 -1.37
N GLU A 41 7.96 13.53 -2.52
CA GLU A 41 7.84 14.91 -3.00
C GLU A 41 7.02 15.79 -2.05
N ALA A 42 6.00 15.21 -1.39
CA ALA A 42 5.21 15.87 -0.36
C ALA A 42 5.92 15.99 1.00
N GLY A 43 7.14 15.48 1.15
CA GLY A 43 7.97 15.63 2.35
C GLY A 43 7.95 14.42 3.30
N SER A 44 7.20 13.34 3.01
CA SER A 44 7.17 12.15 3.86
C SER A 44 8.49 11.36 3.81
N SER A 45 8.91 10.83 4.94
CA SER A 45 9.89 9.73 4.98
C SER A 45 9.21 8.46 4.45
N VAL A 46 9.68 7.96 3.31
CA VAL A 46 9.05 6.82 2.64
C VAL A 46 9.80 5.53 2.93
N VAL A 47 9.07 4.53 3.39
CA VAL A 47 9.53 3.15 3.49
C VAL A 47 9.10 2.40 2.24
N VAL A 48 10.08 2.10 1.42
CA VAL A 48 9.94 1.30 0.19
C VAL A 48 10.01 -0.16 0.56
N SER A 49 8.97 -0.94 0.30
CA SER A 49 9.04 -2.38 0.54
C SER A 49 8.96 -3.21 -0.74
N SER A 50 9.73 -4.28 -0.76
CA SER A 50 9.80 -5.29 -1.82
C SER A 50 10.13 -6.65 -1.24
N ARG A 51 9.82 -7.74 -1.96
CA ARG A 51 10.31 -9.08 -1.62
C ARG A 51 11.83 -9.18 -1.78
N GLU A 52 12.42 -8.34 -2.61
CA GLU A 52 13.86 -8.23 -2.85
C GLU A 52 14.37 -6.95 -2.17
N GLU A 53 15.13 -7.11 -1.07
CA GLU A 53 15.64 -5.99 -0.27
C GLU A 53 16.49 -5.02 -1.09
N ASP A 54 17.40 -5.54 -1.90
CA ASP A 54 18.30 -4.73 -2.72
C ASP A 54 17.53 -3.77 -3.65
N LYS A 55 16.43 -4.25 -4.26
CA LYS A 55 15.56 -3.40 -5.09
C LYS A 55 14.89 -2.29 -4.28
N ALA A 56 14.44 -2.63 -3.07
CA ALA A 56 13.84 -1.65 -2.18
C ALA A 56 14.83 -0.58 -1.74
N VAL A 57 16.04 -0.99 -1.36
CA VAL A 57 17.12 -0.08 -0.94
C VAL A 57 17.54 0.84 -2.08
N GLN A 58 17.79 0.29 -3.28
CA GLN A 58 18.16 1.08 -4.45
C GLN A 58 17.09 2.11 -4.82
N PHE A 59 15.81 1.73 -4.77
CA PHE A 59 14.74 2.65 -5.10
C PHE A 59 14.55 3.72 -4.00
N ALA A 60 14.66 3.37 -2.73
CA ALA A 60 14.62 4.33 -1.62
C ALA A 60 15.71 5.42 -1.74
N GLN A 61 16.90 5.05 -2.21
CA GLN A 61 18.01 6.00 -2.44
C GLN A 61 17.72 7.00 -3.56
N GLN A 62 16.88 6.64 -4.53
CA GLN A 62 16.52 7.47 -5.69
C GLN A 62 15.36 8.44 -5.41
N LEU A 63 14.62 8.25 -4.30
CA LEU A 63 13.49 9.11 -3.97
C LEU A 63 13.93 10.55 -3.65
N PRO A 64 13.13 11.56 -4.07
CA PRO A 64 13.42 12.97 -3.80
C PRO A 64 13.35 13.30 -2.30
N ARG A 65 14.19 14.25 -1.85
CA ARG A 65 14.30 14.67 -0.44
C ARG A 65 14.17 16.20 -0.30
N PRO A 66 13.01 16.77 -0.66
CA PRO A 66 12.86 18.24 -0.69
C PRO A 66 13.03 18.89 0.70
N VAL A 67 12.78 18.16 1.78
CA VAL A 67 12.94 18.64 3.17
C VAL A 67 14.04 17.87 3.92
N GLN A 68 14.99 17.24 3.20
CA GLN A 68 16.10 16.43 3.73
C GLN A 68 15.66 15.21 4.56
N GLN A 69 14.44 14.73 4.34
CA GLN A 69 13.94 13.49 4.97
C GLN A 69 14.73 12.26 4.50
N THR A 70 14.69 11.21 5.30
CA THR A 70 15.34 9.93 4.97
C THR A 70 14.32 8.93 4.43
N HIS A 71 14.76 8.04 3.55
CA HIS A 71 13.95 6.94 3.04
C HIS A 71 14.60 5.61 3.37
N LEU A 72 13.80 4.57 3.60
CA LEU A 72 14.24 3.25 3.97
C LEU A 72 13.76 2.21 2.97
N GLY A 73 14.66 1.36 2.48
CA GLY A 73 14.31 0.14 1.76
C GLY A 73 14.25 -1.05 2.71
N ILE A 74 13.19 -1.85 2.65
CA ILE A 74 13.04 -3.05 3.46
C ILE A 74 12.59 -4.25 2.63
N GLN A 75 12.99 -5.46 3.06
CA GLN A 75 12.34 -6.67 2.60
C GLN A 75 10.96 -6.79 3.28
N LEU A 76 9.93 -7.03 2.49
CA LEU A 76 8.60 -7.37 2.99
C LEU A 76 7.85 -8.21 1.96
N ASP A 77 7.63 -9.47 2.29
CA ASP A 77 6.64 -10.31 1.62
C ASP A 77 5.32 -10.20 2.37
N GLN A 78 4.33 -9.59 1.74
CA GLN A 78 3.03 -9.37 2.39
C GLN A 78 2.27 -10.67 2.67
N LEU A 79 2.54 -11.77 1.94
CA LEU A 79 1.89 -13.06 2.16
C LEU A 79 2.51 -13.84 3.32
N ASP A 80 3.73 -13.50 3.74
CA ASP A 80 4.43 -14.10 4.87
C ASP A 80 4.21 -13.29 6.15
N GLU A 81 3.65 -13.92 7.19
CA GLU A 81 3.38 -13.26 8.47
C GLU A 81 4.66 -12.80 9.16
N THR A 82 5.70 -13.64 9.18
CA THR A 82 6.98 -13.32 9.81
C THR A 82 7.63 -12.12 9.12
N SER A 83 7.59 -12.09 7.79
CA SER A 83 8.11 -10.98 7.00
C SER A 83 7.34 -9.68 7.26
N ARG A 84 5.99 -9.73 7.39
CA ARG A 84 5.20 -8.54 7.76
C ARG A 84 5.57 -8.01 9.14
N GLN A 85 5.69 -8.90 10.14
CA GLN A 85 6.06 -8.53 11.51
C GLN A 85 7.46 -7.91 11.55
N ALA A 86 8.45 -8.55 10.92
CA ALA A 86 9.83 -8.05 10.83
C ALA A 86 9.88 -6.69 10.12
N GLY A 87 9.13 -6.52 9.03
CA GLY A 87 9.05 -5.26 8.30
C GLY A 87 8.52 -4.11 9.16
N VAL A 88 7.40 -4.31 9.87
CA VAL A 88 6.84 -3.30 10.79
C VAL A 88 7.81 -2.98 11.92
N GLN A 89 8.44 -3.99 12.53
CA GLN A 89 9.44 -3.79 13.58
C GLN A 89 10.65 -2.99 13.08
N ARG A 90 11.12 -3.25 11.85
CA ARG A 90 12.23 -2.51 11.24
C ARG A 90 11.90 -1.03 11.06
N VAL A 91 10.68 -0.71 10.58
CA VAL A 91 10.22 0.68 10.45
C VAL A 91 10.09 1.35 11.81
N GLN A 92 9.55 0.63 12.80
CA GLN A 92 9.41 1.14 14.17
C GLN A 92 10.77 1.42 14.82
N ALA A 93 11.77 0.56 14.59
CA ALA A 93 13.12 0.77 15.11
C ALA A 93 13.80 2.00 14.50
N GLU A 94 13.55 2.29 13.21
CA GLU A 94 14.17 3.41 12.48
C GLU A 94 13.49 4.75 12.78
N TYR A 95 12.15 4.77 12.71
CA TYR A 95 11.37 6.02 12.75
C TYR A 95 10.48 6.16 14.00
N GLY A 96 10.28 5.09 14.75
CA GLY A 96 9.39 5.08 15.91
C GLY A 96 7.90 5.14 15.58
N ARG A 97 7.50 5.27 14.30
CA ARG A 97 6.12 5.51 13.86
C ARG A 97 5.86 5.05 12.44
N ILE A 98 4.58 4.85 12.12
CA ILE A 98 4.07 4.72 10.75
C ILE A 98 2.77 5.52 10.70
N ASP A 99 2.72 6.59 9.89
CA ASP A 99 1.57 7.48 9.80
C ASP A 99 0.67 7.14 8.62
N THR A 100 1.26 6.58 7.56
CA THR A 100 0.51 6.17 6.38
C THR A 100 0.93 4.77 5.95
N LEU A 101 -0.06 3.92 5.69
CA LEU A 101 0.14 2.66 4.99
C LEU A 101 -0.54 2.75 3.61
N ILE A 102 0.22 2.44 2.55
CA ILE A 102 -0.36 2.14 1.24
C ILE A 102 -0.22 0.65 0.95
N ASN A 103 -1.33 -0.09 1.12
CA ASN A 103 -1.46 -1.48 0.72
C ASN A 103 -1.64 -1.56 -0.80
N ASN A 104 -0.53 -1.54 -1.53
CA ASN A 104 -0.47 -1.62 -2.99
C ASN A 104 0.08 -2.97 -3.48
N GLY A 105 0.92 -3.63 -2.68
CA GLY A 105 1.52 -4.92 -3.03
C GLY A 105 0.44 -5.94 -3.40
N HIS A 106 0.68 -6.71 -4.47
CA HIS A 106 -0.26 -7.69 -4.97
C HIS A 106 0.50 -8.85 -5.61
N PHE A 107 0.11 -10.07 -5.26
CA PHE A 107 0.59 -11.26 -5.95
C PHE A 107 -0.33 -11.49 -7.16
N PRO A 108 0.16 -11.29 -8.39
CA PRO A 108 -0.68 -11.38 -9.58
C PRO A 108 -1.03 -12.83 -9.91
N LEU A 109 -2.22 -13.03 -10.46
CA LEU A 109 -2.67 -14.27 -11.06
C LEU A 109 -3.17 -13.95 -12.48
N SER A 110 -2.79 -14.76 -13.46
CA SER A 110 -3.18 -14.58 -14.86
C SER A 110 -4.22 -15.61 -15.35
N ALA A 111 -4.62 -16.56 -14.51
CA ALA A 111 -5.62 -17.57 -14.85
C ALA A 111 -7.02 -16.93 -15.05
N ASP A 112 -7.69 -17.28 -16.14
CA ASP A 112 -9.05 -16.84 -16.45
C ASP A 112 -10.12 -17.71 -15.77
N LEU A 113 -11.40 -17.43 -16.06
CA LEU A 113 -12.53 -18.17 -15.50
C LEU A 113 -12.48 -19.68 -15.78
N ASN A 114 -11.93 -20.12 -16.91
CA ASN A 114 -11.92 -21.50 -17.33
C ASN A 114 -10.67 -22.27 -16.87
N SER A 115 -9.59 -21.54 -16.60
CA SER A 115 -8.26 -22.12 -16.32
C SER A 115 -7.85 -22.00 -14.84
N VAL A 116 -8.54 -21.18 -14.04
CA VAL A 116 -8.19 -20.98 -12.62
C VAL A 116 -8.39 -22.27 -11.82
N THR A 117 -7.34 -22.67 -11.11
CA THR A 117 -7.39 -23.79 -10.16
C THR A 117 -7.85 -23.30 -8.77
N GLU A 118 -8.32 -24.23 -7.93
CA GLU A 118 -8.71 -23.93 -6.54
C GLU A 118 -7.54 -23.35 -5.74
N GLU A 119 -6.33 -23.85 -5.93
CA GLU A 119 -5.13 -23.39 -5.25
C GLU A 119 -4.76 -21.95 -5.67
N GLU A 120 -4.77 -21.66 -6.95
CA GLU A 120 -4.53 -20.31 -7.47
C GLU A 120 -5.56 -19.30 -6.94
N PHE A 121 -6.84 -19.72 -6.85
CA PHE A 121 -7.90 -18.90 -6.29
C PHE A 121 -7.63 -18.58 -4.81
N LYS A 122 -7.24 -19.56 -4.00
CA LYS A 122 -6.88 -19.41 -2.59
C LYS A 122 -5.67 -18.48 -2.42
N VAL A 123 -4.62 -18.68 -3.21
CA VAL A 123 -3.42 -17.82 -3.21
C VAL A 123 -3.79 -16.37 -3.53
N GLN A 124 -4.67 -16.17 -4.51
CA GLN A 124 -5.15 -14.83 -4.84
C GLN A 124 -5.88 -14.16 -3.66
N LEU A 125 -6.75 -14.89 -2.98
CA LEU A 125 -7.48 -14.37 -1.81
C LEU A 125 -6.57 -14.10 -0.60
N SER A 126 -5.42 -14.75 -0.50
CA SER A 126 -4.43 -14.48 0.56
C SER A 126 -3.96 -13.03 0.57
N ASN A 127 -4.04 -12.31 -0.57
CA ASN A 127 -3.76 -10.87 -0.60
C ASN A 127 -4.74 -10.07 0.28
N ALA A 128 -6.02 -10.48 0.41
CA ALA A 128 -6.96 -9.80 1.31
C ALA A 128 -6.55 -9.96 2.78
N SER A 129 -6.18 -11.18 3.18
CA SER A 129 -5.64 -11.47 4.51
C SER A 129 -4.39 -10.65 4.80
N ALA A 130 -3.46 -10.59 3.84
CA ALA A 130 -2.23 -9.81 3.95
C ALA A 130 -2.51 -8.32 4.18
N TYR A 131 -3.44 -7.74 3.43
CA TYR A 131 -3.86 -6.34 3.57
C TYR A 131 -4.45 -6.08 4.96
N PHE A 132 -5.34 -6.96 5.42
CA PHE A 132 -5.97 -6.82 6.72
C PHE A 132 -4.96 -6.87 7.86
N PHE A 133 -4.11 -7.90 7.91
CA PHE A 133 -3.18 -8.07 9.03
C PHE A 133 -2.07 -7.01 9.06
N LEU A 134 -1.62 -6.53 7.91
CA LEU A 134 -0.66 -5.41 7.89
C LEU A 134 -1.34 -4.11 8.34
N ALA A 135 -2.55 -3.82 7.87
CA ALA A 135 -3.33 -2.67 8.32
C ALA A 135 -3.59 -2.72 9.82
N LYS A 136 -4.01 -3.90 10.33
CA LYS A 136 -4.24 -4.12 11.76
C LYS A 136 -2.97 -3.85 12.58
N ALA A 137 -1.82 -4.36 12.17
CA ALA A 137 -0.56 -4.15 12.90
C ALA A 137 -0.21 -2.66 13.01
N ILE A 138 -0.45 -1.88 11.96
CA ILE A 138 -0.19 -0.43 11.97
C ILE A 138 -1.24 0.32 12.78
N CYS A 139 -2.51 -0.08 12.73
CA CYS A 139 -3.55 0.47 13.58
C CYS A 139 -3.26 0.21 15.07
N ASP A 140 -2.88 -1.02 15.43
CA ASP A 140 -2.53 -1.38 16.80
C ASP A 140 -1.33 -0.54 17.30
N LEU A 141 -0.31 -0.33 16.46
CA LEU A 141 0.83 0.52 16.78
C LEU A 141 0.41 1.98 17.00
N ALA A 142 -0.43 2.54 16.12
CA ALA A 142 -0.91 3.91 16.23
C ALA A 142 -1.76 4.11 17.52
N VAL A 143 -2.64 3.16 17.84
CA VAL A 143 -3.45 3.17 19.07
C VAL A 143 -2.55 3.12 20.31
N ALA A 144 -1.56 2.22 20.35
CA ALA A 144 -0.62 2.11 21.46
C ALA A 144 0.18 3.40 21.68
N GLN A 145 0.44 4.15 20.61
CA GLN A 145 1.15 5.42 20.63
C GLN A 145 0.23 6.65 20.80
N GLN A 146 -1.09 6.44 20.90
CA GLN A 146 -2.10 7.53 20.94
C GLN A 146 -1.99 8.47 19.73
N ARG A 147 -1.74 7.91 18.53
CA ARG A 147 -1.56 8.64 17.28
C ARG A 147 -2.63 8.22 16.26
N GLN A 148 -2.75 9.01 15.22
CA GLN A 148 -3.56 8.67 14.05
C GLN A 148 -2.69 8.00 12.98
N ALA A 149 -3.29 7.11 12.19
CA ALA A 149 -2.70 6.55 10.99
C ALA A 149 -3.71 6.57 9.85
N SER A 150 -3.24 6.79 8.63
CA SER A 150 -4.03 6.70 7.40
C SER A 150 -3.74 5.37 6.71
N ILE A 151 -4.77 4.56 6.53
CA ILE A 151 -4.66 3.26 5.86
C ILE A 151 -5.32 3.34 4.49
N ILE A 152 -4.53 3.20 3.44
CA ILE A 152 -4.99 3.25 2.04
C ILE A 152 -4.88 1.84 1.45
N MET A 153 -6.02 1.30 1.00
CA MET A 153 -6.08 0.00 0.36
C MET A 153 -6.34 0.15 -1.13
N LEU A 154 -5.44 -0.36 -1.98
CA LEU A 154 -5.61 -0.30 -3.43
C LEU A 154 -6.72 -1.26 -3.86
N GLY A 155 -7.92 -0.71 -4.04
CA GLY A 155 -9.06 -1.40 -4.64
C GLY A 155 -8.91 -1.57 -6.15
N SER A 156 -10.02 -1.79 -6.81
CA SER A 156 -10.17 -1.81 -8.27
C SER A 156 -11.63 -1.55 -8.63
N MET A 157 -11.89 -1.01 -9.81
CA MET A 157 -13.24 -0.99 -10.39
C MET A 157 -13.82 -2.40 -10.46
N TYR A 158 -13.01 -3.42 -10.68
CA TYR A 158 -13.39 -4.83 -10.69
C TYR A 158 -13.79 -5.40 -9.31
N GLY A 159 -13.74 -4.63 -8.26
CA GLY A 159 -14.41 -4.94 -7.00
C GLY A 159 -15.90 -4.62 -7.00
N SER A 160 -16.40 -3.86 -8.01
CA SER A 160 -17.79 -3.41 -8.12
C SER A 160 -18.46 -3.76 -9.45
N VAL A 161 -17.68 -3.98 -10.50
CA VAL A 161 -18.20 -4.29 -11.85
C VAL A 161 -17.54 -5.57 -12.39
N GLY A 162 -18.26 -6.30 -13.25
CA GLY A 162 -17.71 -7.44 -13.98
C GLY A 162 -16.78 -7.02 -15.12
N SER A 163 -15.90 -7.90 -15.56
CA SER A 163 -15.20 -7.75 -16.83
C SER A 163 -15.99 -8.43 -17.94
N TYR A 164 -15.96 -7.85 -19.14
CA TYR A 164 -16.61 -8.40 -20.32
C TYR A 164 -15.52 -8.96 -21.23
N PRO A 165 -15.45 -10.30 -21.46
CA PRO A 165 -14.43 -10.90 -22.29
C PRO A 165 -14.27 -10.25 -23.67
N ASP A 166 -15.39 -9.91 -24.31
CA ASP A 166 -15.42 -9.31 -25.65
C ASP A 166 -14.70 -7.93 -25.69
N ALA A 167 -14.69 -7.19 -24.58
CA ALA A 167 -13.98 -5.92 -24.49
C ALA A 167 -12.44 -6.08 -24.47
N TYR A 168 -11.94 -7.29 -24.25
CA TYR A 168 -10.52 -7.61 -24.21
C TYR A 168 -10.04 -8.37 -25.45
N GLU A 169 -10.96 -8.74 -26.34
CA GLU A 169 -10.63 -9.53 -27.53
C GLU A 169 -9.54 -8.84 -28.36
N GLY A 170 -8.48 -9.56 -28.69
CA GLY A 170 -7.35 -9.04 -29.46
C GLY A 170 -6.42 -8.07 -28.69
N VAL A 171 -6.68 -7.75 -27.43
CA VAL A 171 -5.89 -6.80 -26.61
C VAL A 171 -5.18 -7.50 -25.46
N SER A 172 -5.92 -8.20 -24.61
CA SER A 172 -5.35 -8.90 -23.44
C SER A 172 -6.33 -9.96 -22.93
N PRO A 173 -5.88 -10.94 -22.09
CA PRO A 173 -6.79 -11.80 -21.36
C PRO A 173 -7.75 -11.00 -20.48
N ALA A 174 -8.99 -11.47 -20.34
CA ALA A 174 -9.95 -10.87 -19.40
C ALA A 174 -9.42 -10.97 -17.96
N SER A 175 -9.85 -10.04 -17.11
CA SER A 175 -9.43 -10.01 -15.71
C SER A 175 -9.88 -11.28 -14.96
N PRO A 176 -8.99 -11.93 -14.17
CA PRO A 176 -9.29 -13.19 -13.48
C PRO A 176 -10.42 -13.05 -12.46
N VAL A 177 -11.32 -14.05 -12.36
CA VAL A 177 -12.44 -14.05 -11.41
C VAL A 177 -11.95 -13.93 -9.95
N ALA A 178 -10.83 -14.56 -9.61
CA ALA A 178 -10.22 -14.46 -8.28
C ALA A 178 -9.80 -13.03 -7.95
N TYR A 179 -9.37 -12.24 -8.94
CA TYR A 179 -9.05 -10.83 -8.75
C TYR A 179 -10.30 -9.98 -8.45
N HIS A 180 -11.41 -10.22 -9.14
CA HIS A 180 -12.69 -9.56 -8.85
C HIS A 180 -13.15 -9.86 -7.42
N THR A 181 -13.08 -11.12 -7.02
CA THR A 181 -13.44 -11.56 -5.66
C THR A 181 -12.55 -10.88 -4.61
N LEU A 182 -11.23 -10.87 -4.82
CA LEU A 182 -10.28 -10.18 -3.95
C LEU A 182 -10.61 -8.69 -3.82
N LYS A 183 -10.79 -8.00 -4.94
CA LYS A 183 -10.99 -6.54 -4.93
C LYS A 183 -12.36 -6.14 -4.38
N GLY A 184 -13.41 -6.96 -4.58
CA GLY A 184 -14.70 -6.81 -3.89
C GLY A 184 -14.56 -6.94 -2.37
N GLY A 185 -13.80 -7.94 -1.92
CA GLY A 185 -13.48 -8.13 -0.50
C GLY A 185 -12.72 -6.95 0.10
N ILE A 186 -11.73 -6.39 -0.61
CA ILE A 186 -10.97 -5.22 -0.17
C ILE A 186 -11.88 -3.99 -0.03
N LEU A 187 -12.79 -3.74 -0.99
CA LEU A 187 -13.74 -2.62 -0.89
C LEU A 187 -14.64 -2.75 0.33
N GLN A 188 -15.14 -3.96 0.62
CA GLN A 188 -15.98 -4.18 1.78
C GLN A 188 -15.20 -4.11 3.11
N MET A 189 -13.99 -4.63 3.13
CA MET A 189 -13.07 -4.53 4.26
C MET A 189 -12.77 -3.08 4.64
N THR A 190 -12.60 -2.20 3.64
CA THR A 190 -12.33 -0.77 3.87
C THR A 190 -13.53 -0.03 4.50
N ARG A 191 -14.75 -0.53 4.29
CA ARG A 191 -15.97 0.06 4.87
C ARG A 191 -16.21 -0.37 6.33
N HIS A 192 -15.69 -1.53 6.71
CA HIS A 192 -15.82 -2.07 8.07
C HIS A 192 -14.82 -1.42 9.01
#